data_3639f2f223523d11ea17ac9e02eaefe6
#
_entry.id   3639f2f223523d11ea17ac9e02eaefe6
#
_cell.length_a   1.000
_cell.length_b   1.000
_cell.length_c   1.000
_cell.angle_alpha   90.00
_cell.angle_beta   90.00
_cell.angle_gamma   90.00
#
_symmetry.space_group_name_H-M   'P 1'
#
loop_
_entity.id
_entity.type
_entity.pdbx_description
1 polymer ?
#
loop_
_entity_poly.entity_id
_entity_poly.type
_entity_poly.pdbx_seq_one_letter_code
_entity_poly.pdbx_strand_id
1 'polypeptide(L)'
;MITRKLDIMDCYMYRDDIFECYQTNKLIFDSQNPIKINTPDIAAEFIRDFVEAEDSCVMGLFDDSKKFLYGLVIFDNIRYANNKSCAQVHVVNSKTIFGEVVREIYDNIIIACGIDTIYAEIPAIAVFPINICKRLGFVKTGYIPEALPYINSKGQEKMYDIIILTYKRRKRGET
;
A
#
# COMPACT_ATOMS: atom_id res chain seq x y z
N MET A 1 -18.51 2.03 1.68
CA MET A 1 -17.12 2.55 1.70
C MET A 1 -16.82 3.23 0.39
N ILE A 2 -16.22 4.40 0.44
CA ILE A 2 -15.96 5.26 -0.73
C ILE A 2 -14.45 5.33 -0.95
N THR A 3 -14.03 5.26 -2.21
CA THR A 3 -12.63 5.45 -2.60
C THR A 3 -12.50 6.70 -3.46
N ARG A 4 -11.50 7.52 -3.19
CA ARG A 4 -11.14 8.66 -4.04
C ARG A 4 -9.65 8.98 -3.98
N LYS A 5 -9.14 9.62 -5.02
CA LYS A 5 -7.77 10.15 -5.03
C LYS A 5 -7.65 11.24 -3.96
N LEU A 6 -6.55 11.23 -3.20
CA LEU A 6 -6.23 12.29 -2.25
C LEU A 6 -5.56 13.46 -2.96
N ASP A 7 -5.79 14.64 -2.40
CA ASP A 7 -5.03 15.85 -2.70
C ASP A 7 -4.22 16.31 -1.48
N ILE A 8 -3.45 17.39 -1.64
CA ILE A 8 -2.60 17.93 -0.57
C ILE A 8 -3.41 18.33 0.66
N MET A 9 -4.59 18.93 0.46
CA MET A 9 -5.44 19.37 1.58
C MET A 9 -5.96 18.20 2.39
N ASP A 10 -6.26 17.08 1.72
CA ASP A 10 -6.67 15.85 2.37
C ASP A 10 -5.60 15.31 3.33
N CYS A 11 -4.32 15.40 2.96
CA CYS A 11 -3.23 14.93 3.82
C CYS A 11 -3.26 15.61 5.19
N TYR A 12 -3.53 16.90 5.24
CA TYR A 12 -3.61 17.65 6.49
C TYR A 12 -4.96 17.51 7.19
N MET A 13 -6.06 17.44 6.43
CA MET A 13 -7.41 17.26 6.97
C MET A 13 -7.57 15.92 7.70
N TYR A 14 -6.99 14.85 7.17
CA TYR A 14 -7.07 13.49 7.71
C TYR A 14 -5.77 13.02 8.38
N ARG A 15 -4.89 13.94 8.80
CA ARG A 15 -3.57 13.61 9.35
C ARG A 15 -3.61 12.65 10.55
N ASP A 16 -4.61 12.79 11.42
CA ASP A 16 -4.77 11.92 12.59
C ASP A 16 -5.17 10.49 12.16
N ASP A 17 -6.09 10.37 11.20
CA ASP A 17 -6.50 9.07 10.63
C ASP A 17 -5.34 8.41 9.88
N ILE A 18 -4.56 9.19 9.11
CA ILE A 18 -3.34 8.73 8.41
C ILE A 18 -2.34 8.20 9.43
N PHE A 19 -2.12 8.93 10.51
CA PHE A 19 -1.22 8.50 11.56
C PHE A 19 -1.68 7.21 12.25
N GLU A 20 -2.98 7.06 12.52
CA GLU A 20 -3.57 5.81 13.06
C GLU A 20 -3.33 4.63 12.11
N CYS A 21 -3.50 4.83 10.80
CA CYS A 21 -3.19 3.82 9.79
C CYS A 21 -1.72 3.37 9.88
N TYR A 22 -0.78 4.31 10.04
CA TYR A 22 0.63 4.00 10.22
C TYR A 22 0.92 3.26 11.51
N GLN A 23 0.36 3.68 12.64
CA GLN A 23 0.57 3.00 13.92
C GLN A 23 0.12 1.55 13.90
N THR A 24 -0.97 1.24 13.21
CA THR A 24 -1.47 -0.12 13.05
C THR A 24 -0.52 -1.01 12.24
N ASN A 25 0.25 -0.41 11.32
CA ASN A 25 1.15 -1.11 10.40
C ASN A 25 2.64 -0.84 10.68
N LYS A 26 2.95 -0.25 11.84
CA LYS A 26 4.27 0.29 12.19
C LYS A 26 5.44 -0.65 11.94
N LEU A 27 5.30 -1.94 12.28
CA LEU A 27 6.37 -2.93 12.12
C LEU A 27 6.81 -3.11 10.65
N ILE A 28 5.87 -2.99 9.71
CA ILE A 28 6.15 -3.14 8.29
C ILE A 28 6.81 -1.86 7.76
N PHE A 29 6.32 -0.70 8.18
CA PHE A 29 6.81 0.60 7.70
C PHE A 29 8.16 0.98 8.29
N ASP A 30 8.37 0.84 9.58
CA ASP A 30 9.64 1.19 10.25
C ASP A 30 10.81 0.34 9.72
N SER A 31 10.54 -0.85 9.18
CA SER A 31 11.56 -1.71 8.57
C SER A 31 11.98 -1.27 7.17
N GLN A 32 11.13 -0.51 6.48
CA GLN A 32 11.35 -0.11 5.08
C GLN A 32 11.69 1.38 4.91
N ASN A 33 11.45 2.21 5.95
CA ASN A 33 11.62 3.65 5.88
C ASN A 33 12.61 4.18 6.92
N PRO A 34 13.58 5.01 6.51
CA PRO A 34 14.47 5.70 7.44
C PRO A 34 13.75 6.80 8.25
N ILE A 35 12.59 7.25 7.79
CA ILE A 35 11.79 8.29 8.45
C ILE A 35 10.90 7.64 9.50
N LYS A 36 11.12 8.03 10.76
CA LYS A 36 10.25 7.60 11.86
C LYS A 36 8.99 8.47 11.90
N ILE A 37 7.87 7.89 11.50
CA ILE A 37 6.57 8.54 11.58
C ILE A 37 6.06 8.43 13.02
N ASN A 38 6.27 9.49 13.80
CA ASN A 38 5.96 9.54 15.23
C ASN A 38 4.91 10.61 15.61
N THR A 39 4.49 11.43 14.64
CA THR A 39 3.43 12.43 14.82
C THR A 39 2.49 12.45 13.61
N PRO A 40 1.23 12.93 13.79
CA PRO A 40 0.29 13.12 12.69
C PRO A 40 0.82 14.05 11.59
N ASP A 41 1.54 15.10 11.95
CA ASP A 41 2.08 16.05 10.97
C ASP A 41 3.15 15.39 10.08
N ILE A 42 4.06 14.60 10.66
CA ILE A 42 5.05 13.82 9.88
C ILE A 42 4.36 12.79 9.01
N ALA A 43 3.27 12.17 9.47
CA ALA A 43 2.49 11.24 8.66
C ALA A 43 1.84 11.95 7.45
N ALA A 44 1.28 13.14 7.66
CA ALA A 44 0.71 13.96 6.61
C ALA A 44 1.76 14.38 5.57
N GLU A 45 2.93 14.87 6.02
CA GLU A 45 4.03 15.25 5.13
C GLU A 45 4.54 14.05 4.31
N PHE A 46 4.68 12.88 4.94
CA PHE A 46 5.10 11.67 4.25
C PHE A 46 4.12 11.27 3.13
N ILE A 47 2.80 11.36 3.37
CA ILE A 47 1.80 11.06 2.34
C ILE A 47 1.74 12.16 1.28
N ARG A 48 1.91 13.42 1.67
CA ARG A 48 1.97 14.54 0.73
C ARG A 48 3.05 14.32 -0.33
N ASP A 49 4.24 13.83 0.05
CA ASP A 49 5.33 13.58 -0.88
C ASP A 49 4.92 12.60 -2.00
N PHE A 50 4.09 11.58 -1.68
CA PHE A 50 3.50 10.70 -2.70
C PHE A 50 2.39 11.37 -3.51
N VAL A 51 1.60 12.26 -2.89
CA VAL A 51 0.52 12.98 -3.60
C VAL A 51 1.10 13.95 -4.63
N GLU A 52 2.26 14.55 -4.34
CA GLU A 52 2.95 15.51 -5.21
C GLU A 52 3.84 14.84 -6.27
N ALA A 53 4.24 13.57 -6.08
CA ALA A 53 5.10 12.87 -7.02
C ALA A 53 4.35 12.54 -8.33
N GLU A 54 4.99 12.80 -9.48
CA GLU A 54 4.41 12.58 -10.81
C GLU A 54 4.18 11.09 -11.13
N ASP A 55 5.00 10.22 -10.56
CA ASP A 55 4.96 8.77 -10.75
C ASP A 55 4.23 8.04 -9.62
N SER A 56 3.35 8.76 -8.92
CA SER A 56 2.61 8.23 -7.78
C SER A 56 1.12 8.56 -7.85
N CYS A 57 0.30 7.76 -7.19
CA CYS A 57 -1.13 7.98 -7.00
C CYS A 57 -1.56 7.46 -5.63
N VAL A 58 -2.16 8.32 -4.83
CA VAL A 58 -2.66 7.97 -3.49
C VAL A 58 -4.18 7.97 -3.49
N MET A 59 -4.76 6.82 -3.11
CA MET A 59 -6.20 6.64 -2.96
C MET A 59 -6.56 6.49 -1.49
N GLY A 60 -7.49 7.29 -1.02
CA GLY A 60 -8.07 7.17 0.31
C GLY A 60 -9.27 6.22 0.33
N LEU A 61 -9.39 5.44 1.41
CA LEU A 61 -10.52 4.58 1.72
C LEU A 61 -11.32 5.25 2.85
N PHE A 62 -12.52 5.73 2.55
CA PHE A 62 -13.34 6.49 3.48
C PHE A 62 -14.57 5.71 3.91
N ASP A 63 -15.13 6.09 5.07
CA ASP A 63 -16.50 5.73 5.41
C ASP A 63 -17.50 6.39 4.44
N ASP A 64 -18.76 5.95 4.47
CA ASP A 64 -19.80 6.46 3.56
C ASP A 64 -20.11 7.95 3.81
N SER A 65 -19.86 8.44 5.02
CA SER A 65 -20.02 9.86 5.37
C SER A 65 -18.82 10.74 4.97
N LYS A 66 -17.71 10.13 4.52
CA LYS A 66 -16.42 10.79 4.23
C LYS A 66 -15.81 11.55 5.41
N LYS A 67 -16.20 11.21 6.64
CA LYS A 67 -15.68 11.86 7.85
C LYS A 67 -14.39 11.22 8.34
N PHE A 68 -14.20 9.93 8.04
CA PHE A 68 -13.06 9.16 8.53
C PHE A 68 -12.34 8.48 7.37
N LEU A 69 -11.03 8.54 7.40
CA LEU A 69 -10.15 7.82 6.51
C LEU A 69 -9.71 6.51 7.19
N TYR A 70 -10.11 5.38 6.64
CA TYR A 70 -9.78 4.06 7.21
C TYR A 70 -8.54 3.42 6.63
N GLY A 71 -8.04 3.94 5.53
CA GLY A 71 -6.86 3.41 4.89
C GLY A 71 -6.44 4.17 3.65
N LEU A 72 -5.25 3.82 3.19
CA LEU A 72 -4.61 4.36 2.01
C LEU A 72 -4.17 3.22 1.11
N VAL A 73 -4.31 3.40 -0.19
CA VAL A 73 -3.65 2.61 -1.21
C VAL A 73 -2.75 3.56 -1.99
N ILE A 74 -1.45 3.35 -1.88
CA ILE A 74 -0.43 4.15 -2.53
C ILE A 74 0.14 3.33 -3.66
N PHE A 75 0.10 3.88 -4.87
CA PHE A 75 0.85 3.39 -6.02
C PHE A 75 2.02 4.32 -6.24
N ASP A 76 3.22 3.80 -6.21
CA ASP A 76 4.44 4.53 -6.52
C ASP A 76 5.25 3.85 -7.62
N ASN A 77 6.30 4.52 -8.09
CA ASN A 77 7.11 4.02 -9.21
C ASN A 77 6.25 3.63 -10.42
N ILE A 78 5.24 4.41 -10.75
CA ILE A 78 4.37 4.16 -11.89
C ILE A 78 5.18 4.29 -13.17
N ARG A 79 5.30 3.19 -13.91
CA ARG A 79 6.08 3.12 -15.16
C ARG A 79 5.18 2.75 -16.31
N TYR A 80 5.43 3.39 -17.46
CA TYR A 80 4.71 3.14 -18.70
C TYR A 80 5.66 2.58 -19.76
N ALA A 81 5.31 1.45 -20.35
CA ALA A 81 6.03 0.84 -21.45
C ALA A 81 5.07 0.09 -22.38
N ASN A 82 5.16 0.30 -23.69
CA ASN A 82 4.38 -0.40 -24.70
C ASN A 82 2.86 -0.39 -24.44
N ASN A 83 2.31 0.77 -24.07
CA ASN A 83 0.90 0.97 -23.71
C ASN A 83 0.43 0.13 -22.49
N LYS A 84 1.35 -0.25 -21.62
CA LYS A 84 1.07 -0.91 -20.35
C LYS A 84 1.70 -0.13 -19.22
N SER A 85 1.07 -0.20 -18.08
CA SER A 85 1.55 0.44 -16.85
C SER A 85 1.76 -0.58 -15.74
N CYS A 86 2.78 -0.34 -14.93
CA CYS A 86 2.98 -1.08 -13.69
C CYS A 86 3.33 -0.12 -12.55
N ALA A 87 2.98 -0.49 -11.32
CA ALA A 87 3.27 0.28 -10.13
C ALA A 87 3.57 -0.63 -8.95
N GLN A 88 4.36 -0.14 -8.00
CA GLN A 88 4.44 -0.71 -6.68
C GLN A 88 3.20 -0.31 -5.87
N VAL A 89 2.67 -1.22 -5.07
CA VAL A 89 1.51 -0.93 -4.23
C VAL A 89 1.85 -1.07 -2.76
N HIS A 90 1.48 -0.04 -1.98
CA HIS A 90 1.50 -0.05 -0.53
C HIS A 90 0.08 0.13 -0.01
N VAL A 91 -0.28 -0.64 1.00
CA VAL A 91 -1.59 -0.54 1.64
C VAL A 91 -1.41 -0.34 3.12
N VAL A 92 -1.99 0.73 3.61
CA VAL A 92 -1.95 1.13 5.01
C VAL A 92 -3.38 1.32 5.50
N ASN A 93 -3.79 0.60 6.51
CA ASN A 93 -5.16 0.69 7.01
C ASN A 93 -5.23 0.54 8.53
N SER A 94 -6.08 1.33 9.17
CA SER A 94 -6.36 1.26 10.61
C SER A 94 -7.33 0.15 10.97
N LYS A 95 -8.15 -0.28 10.02
CA LYS A 95 -9.13 -1.37 10.21
C LYS A 95 -8.89 -2.49 9.23
N THR A 96 -9.08 -3.69 9.70
CA THR A 96 -9.01 -4.88 8.86
C THR A 96 -10.19 -4.91 7.89
N ILE A 97 -9.92 -4.62 6.62
CA ILE A 97 -10.89 -4.70 5.55
C ILE A 97 -10.70 -6.05 4.87
N PHE A 98 -11.68 -6.93 4.96
CA PHE A 98 -11.58 -8.29 4.41
C PHE A 98 -12.71 -8.61 3.43
N GLY A 99 -12.44 -9.59 2.56
CA GLY A 99 -13.42 -10.26 1.73
C GLY A 99 -13.49 -9.78 0.28
N GLU A 100 -14.58 -10.12 -0.39
CA GLU A 100 -14.82 -9.80 -1.82
C GLU A 100 -14.84 -8.29 -2.09
N VAL A 101 -15.28 -7.51 -1.10
CA VAL A 101 -15.29 -6.03 -1.13
C VAL A 101 -13.89 -5.48 -1.41
N VAL A 102 -12.84 -6.08 -0.86
CA VAL A 102 -11.46 -5.62 -1.08
C VAL A 102 -11.03 -5.84 -2.52
N ARG A 103 -11.41 -6.97 -3.13
CA ARG A 103 -11.08 -7.25 -4.53
C ARG A 103 -11.76 -6.23 -5.46
N GLU A 104 -13.04 -5.94 -5.24
CA GLU A 104 -13.78 -4.96 -6.02
C GLU A 104 -13.19 -3.56 -5.88
N ILE A 105 -12.79 -3.19 -4.66
CA ILE A 105 -12.10 -1.92 -4.39
C ILE A 105 -10.79 -1.84 -5.17
N TYR A 106 -9.96 -2.90 -5.14
CA TYR A 106 -8.69 -2.92 -5.86
C TYR A 106 -8.89 -2.82 -7.37
N ASP A 107 -9.82 -3.57 -7.94
CA ASP A 107 -10.11 -3.51 -9.37
C ASP A 107 -10.57 -2.11 -9.78
N ASN A 108 -11.44 -1.47 -8.99
CA ASN A 108 -11.90 -0.12 -9.24
C ASN A 108 -10.79 0.92 -9.12
N ILE A 109 -9.93 0.81 -8.11
CA ILE A 109 -8.79 1.71 -7.89
C ILE A 109 -7.77 1.57 -9.02
N ILE A 110 -7.40 0.35 -9.39
CA ILE A 110 -6.46 0.08 -10.49
C ILE A 110 -6.98 0.67 -11.80
N ILE A 111 -8.29 0.51 -12.06
CA ILE A 111 -8.94 1.11 -13.24
C ILE A 111 -8.89 2.62 -13.19
N ALA A 112 -9.23 3.22 -12.05
CA ALA A 112 -9.25 4.67 -11.87
C ALA A 112 -7.87 5.31 -12.03
N CYS A 113 -6.80 4.61 -11.62
CA CYS A 113 -5.42 5.06 -11.77
C CYS A 113 -4.80 4.68 -13.13
N GLY A 114 -5.51 3.95 -14.00
CA GLY A 114 -4.99 3.53 -15.31
C GLY A 114 -3.82 2.54 -15.24
N ILE A 115 -3.74 1.74 -14.17
CA ILE A 115 -2.65 0.79 -13.94
C ILE A 115 -3.07 -0.60 -14.46
N ASP A 116 -2.18 -1.32 -15.14
CA ASP A 116 -2.44 -2.67 -15.67
C ASP A 116 -1.90 -3.77 -14.75
N THR A 117 -0.78 -3.51 -14.11
CA THR A 117 -0.09 -4.49 -13.24
C THR A 117 0.39 -3.79 -11.98
N ILE A 118 0.13 -4.38 -10.84
CA ILE A 118 0.69 -3.92 -9.56
C ILE A 118 1.57 -5.01 -8.95
N TYR A 119 2.59 -4.59 -8.22
CA TYR A 119 3.41 -5.50 -7.44
C TYR A 119 3.57 -4.99 -6.00
N ALA A 120 3.67 -5.93 -5.07
CA ALA A 120 3.92 -5.66 -3.67
C ALA A 120 5.21 -6.35 -3.24
N GLU A 121 6.06 -5.64 -2.53
CA GLU A 121 7.25 -6.16 -1.87
C GLU A 121 6.94 -6.36 -0.39
N ILE A 122 6.93 -7.61 0.06
CA ILE A 122 6.51 -7.95 1.41
C ILE A 122 7.61 -8.77 2.10
N PRO A 123 8.04 -8.36 3.32
CA PRO A 123 8.96 -9.16 4.10
C PRO A 123 8.44 -10.60 4.27
N ALA A 124 9.28 -11.60 4.07
CA ALA A 124 8.88 -13.01 4.11
C ALA A 124 8.30 -13.44 5.46
N ILE A 125 8.65 -12.74 6.55
CA ILE A 125 8.10 -12.96 7.89
C ILE A 125 6.67 -12.44 8.06
N ALA A 126 6.21 -11.55 7.19
CA ALA A 126 4.88 -10.96 7.23
C ALA A 126 3.84 -11.91 6.60
N VAL A 127 3.62 -13.06 7.24
CA VAL A 127 2.77 -14.15 6.73
C VAL A 127 1.33 -13.67 6.47
N PHE A 128 0.80 -12.81 7.32
CA PHE A 128 -0.58 -12.34 7.23
C PHE A 128 -0.83 -11.49 5.97
N PRO A 129 -0.07 -10.41 5.67
CA PRO A 129 -0.19 -9.67 4.41
C PRO A 129 0.01 -10.54 3.17
N ILE A 130 0.99 -11.46 3.20
CA ILE A 130 1.23 -12.39 2.09
C ILE A 130 -0.02 -13.23 1.79
N ASN A 131 -0.66 -13.77 2.82
CA ASN A 131 -1.86 -14.58 2.65
C ASN A 131 -3.06 -13.76 2.15
N ILE A 132 -3.19 -12.51 2.59
CA ILE A 132 -4.21 -11.59 2.05
C ILE A 132 -3.97 -11.35 0.56
N CYS A 133 -2.76 -10.97 0.16
CA CYS A 133 -2.43 -10.77 -1.25
C CYS A 133 -2.75 -12.01 -2.10
N LYS A 134 -2.39 -13.21 -1.63
CA LYS A 134 -2.72 -14.47 -2.34
C LYS A 134 -4.23 -14.67 -2.50
N ARG A 135 -5.04 -14.38 -1.47
CA ARG A 135 -6.51 -14.46 -1.55
C ARG A 135 -7.10 -13.43 -2.52
N LEU A 136 -6.47 -12.27 -2.67
CA LEU A 136 -6.83 -11.25 -3.64
C LEU A 136 -6.43 -11.62 -5.08
N GLY A 137 -5.64 -12.68 -5.26
CA GLY A 137 -5.22 -13.16 -6.57
C GLY A 137 -3.81 -12.73 -6.98
N PHE A 138 -3.04 -12.18 -6.04
CA PHE A 138 -1.62 -11.95 -6.29
C PHE A 138 -0.86 -13.27 -6.41
N VAL A 139 0.08 -13.32 -7.33
CA VAL A 139 0.95 -14.46 -7.59
C VAL A 139 2.38 -14.10 -7.21
N LYS A 140 3.10 -15.04 -6.57
CA LYS A 140 4.52 -14.86 -6.28
C LYS A 140 5.30 -14.89 -7.60
N THR A 141 6.00 -13.79 -7.90
CA THR A 141 6.79 -13.62 -9.13
C THR A 141 8.27 -13.40 -8.87
N GLY A 142 8.64 -13.12 -7.62
CA GLY A 142 10.03 -12.87 -7.28
C GLY A 142 10.34 -13.11 -5.80
N TYR A 143 11.64 -13.00 -5.54
CA TYR A 143 12.21 -13.19 -4.21
C TYR A 143 13.58 -12.49 -4.17
N ILE A 144 13.82 -11.71 -3.13
CA ILE A 144 15.09 -11.04 -2.90
C ILE A 144 15.62 -11.54 -1.56
N PRO A 145 16.71 -12.32 -1.54
CA PRO A 145 17.29 -12.83 -0.32
C PRO A 145 17.96 -11.72 0.49
N GLU A 146 17.89 -11.81 1.80
CA GLU A 146 18.61 -10.93 2.74
C GLU A 146 18.51 -9.43 2.41
N ALA A 147 17.33 -8.97 1.99
CA ALA A 147 17.14 -7.63 1.46
C ALA A 147 16.75 -6.59 2.51
N LEU A 148 16.25 -7.03 3.68
CA LEU A 148 15.68 -6.13 4.69
C LEU A 148 16.33 -6.33 6.05
N PRO A 149 17.09 -5.34 6.57
CA PRO A 149 17.58 -5.39 7.94
C PRO A 149 16.43 -5.19 8.94
N TYR A 150 16.42 -5.99 9.98
CA TYR A 150 15.43 -5.93 11.05
C TYR A 150 16.08 -6.16 12.41
N ILE A 151 15.71 -5.35 13.39
CA ILE A 151 16.14 -5.54 14.77
C ILE A 151 15.02 -6.27 15.52
N ASN A 152 15.30 -7.50 15.98
CA ASN A 152 14.32 -8.27 16.74
C ASN A 152 14.12 -7.72 18.16
N SER A 153 13.15 -8.28 18.90
CA SER A 153 12.85 -7.88 20.28
C SER A 153 14.01 -8.06 21.28
N LYS A 154 15.06 -8.80 20.89
CA LYS A 154 16.29 -9.01 21.69
C LYS A 154 17.41 -8.04 21.29
N GLY A 155 17.15 -7.06 20.41
CA GLY A 155 18.14 -6.12 19.90
C GLY A 155 19.14 -6.71 18.91
N GLN A 156 18.89 -7.90 18.36
CA GLN A 156 19.76 -8.54 17.37
C GLN A 156 19.33 -8.13 15.97
N GLU A 157 20.29 -7.69 15.16
CA GLU A 157 20.05 -7.44 13.74
C GLU A 157 19.96 -8.76 12.99
N LYS A 158 18.95 -8.88 12.14
CA LYS A 158 18.74 -9.99 11.21
C LYS A 158 18.36 -9.45 9.84
N MET A 159 18.77 -10.17 8.81
CA MET A 159 18.34 -9.90 7.45
C MET A 159 17.14 -10.77 7.11
N TYR A 160 16.15 -10.18 6.48
CA TYR A 160 14.97 -10.88 6.00
C TYR A 160 14.86 -10.81 4.49
N ASP A 161 14.28 -11.85 3.95
CA ASP A 161 13.97 -11.93 2.53
C ASP A 161 12.75 -11.09 2.19
N ILE A 162 12.68 -10.58 0.96
CA ILE A 162 11.49 -9.95 0.40
C ILE A 162 10.85 -10.88 -0.61
N ILE A 163 9.53 -11.05 -0.51
CA ILE A 163 8.72 -11.75 -1.49
C ILE A 163 8.06 -10.71 -2.39
N ILE A 164 8.20 -10.87 -3.70
CA ILE A 164 7.53 -10.04 -4.69
C ILE A 164 6.26 -10.77 -5.13
N LEU A 165 5.12 -10.12 -4.91
CA LEU A 165 3.82 -10.59 -5.30
C LEU A 165 3.26 -9.66 -6.38
N THR A 166 2.74 -10.21 -7.48
CA THR A 166 2.23 -9.45 -8.61
C THR A 166 0.76 -9.75 -8.83
N TYR A 167 -0.04 -8.70 -9.04
CA TYR A 167 -1.41 -8.78 -9.48
C TYR A 167 -1.57 -8.11 -10.83
N LYS A 168 -2.15 -8.81 -11.78
CA LYS A 168 -2.44 -8.29 -13.11
C LYS A 168 -3.94 -8.15 -13.27
N ARG A 169 -4.37 -6.96 -13.67
CA ARG A 169 -5.77 -6.68 -13.95
C ARG A 169 -6.31 -7.69 -14.97
N ARG A 170 -7.41 -8.34 -14.65
CA ARG A 170 -8.12 -9.19 -15.61
C ARG A 170 -8.82 -8.31 -16.65
N LYS A 171 -8.65 -8.60 -17.90
CA LYS A 171 -9.47 -7.98 -18.95
C LYS A 171 -10.90 -8.47 -18.81
N ARG A 172 -11.91 -7.58 -18.96
CA ARG A 172 -13.30 -7.99 -19.01
C ARG A 172 -13.47 -9.06 -20.11
N GLY A 173 -13.84 -10.29 -19.72
CA GLY A 173 -14.05 -11.42 -20.63
C GLY A 173 -12.98 -12.52 -20.62
N GLU A 174 -11.91 -12.39 -19.85
CA GLU A 174 -10.98 -13.49 -19.57
C GLU A 174 -11.48 -14.24 -18.32
N THR A 175 -12.12 -15.41 -18.53
CA THR A 175 -12.46 -16.38 -17.48
C THR A 175 -11.28 -17.25 -17.11
#